data_a8d7abcb9b8eb051eaf5b49eeed5a810
#
_entry.id   a8d7abcb9b8eb051eaf5b49eeed5a810
#
_cell.length_a   1.000
_cell.length_b   1.000
_cell.length_c   1.000
_cell.angle_alpha   90.00
_cell.angle_beta   90.00
_cell.angle_gamma   90.00
#
_symmetry.space_group_name_H-M   'P 1'
#
loop_
_entity.id
_entity.type
_entity.pdbx_description
1 polymer ?
#
loop_
_entity_poly.entity_id
_entity_poly.type
_entity_poly.pdbx_seq_one_letter_code
_entity_poly.pdbx_strand_id
1 'polypeptide(L)'
;MTGAGPGLTPELAVGYLQELSADIRAAVVLTPGGEPVAGPPELAAAASRLLAAAPEAAEIEVAVAAGAVHAARGERHAVVAVCGRYALPALIRYDLKVVLGELAADPDGGEPAERTEAA
;
A
#
# COMPACT_ATOMS: atom_id res chain seq x y z
N MET A 1 -20.68 11.75 -4.24
CA MET A 1 -20.39 11.47 -4.00
C MET A 1 -19.80 11.36 -3.73
N THR A 2 -19.79 11.38 -4.06
CA THR A 2 -19.30 11.05 -3.78
C THR A 2 -18.83 10.69 -3.44
N GLY A 3 -18.57 10.86 -3.38
CA GLY A 3 -18.19 10.34 -3.02
C GLY A 3 -17.96 9.70 -2.67
N ALA A 4 -18.66 9.91 -2.26
CA ALA A 4 -18.28 8.77 -1.89
C ALA A 4 -17.59 8.38 -2.72
N GLY A 5 -17.18 9.05 -2.80
CA GLY A 5 -16.50 8.48 -3.80
C GLY A 5 -16.11 7.12 -3.46
N PRO A 6 -16.00 6.36 -4.38
CA PRO A 6 -15.47 5.05 -4.14
C PRO A 6 -14.06 5.15 -3.64
N GLY A 7 -13.66 4.22 -2.83
CA GLY A 7 -12.29 4.09 -2.44
C GLY A 7 -11.42 3.71 -3.62
N LEU A 8 -10.14 3.72 -3.41
CA LEU A 8 -9.19 3.31 -4.44
C LEU A 8 -9.25 1.80 -4.63
N THR A 9 -9.20 1.36 -5.89
CA THR A 9 -8.89 -0.03 -6.14
C THR A 9 -7.38 -0.23 -5.99
N PRO A 10 -6.92 -1.46 -5.74
CA PRO A 10 -5.47 -1.68 -5.62
C PRO A 10 -4.70 -1.23 -6.85
N GLU A 11 -5.22 -1.44 -8.05
CA GLU A 11 -4.53 -1.03 -9.26
C GLU A 11 -4.41 0.48 -9.35
N LEU A 12 -5.49 1.19 -9.02
CA LEU A 12 -5.45 2.65 -9.03
C LEU A 12 -4.54 3.18 -7.93
N ALA A 13 -4.44 2.48 -6.82
CA ALA A 13 -3.59 2.91 -5.72
C ALA A 13 -2.12 2.94 -6.12
N VAL A 14 -1.68 1.95 -6.89
CA VAL A 14 -0.30 1.92 -7.37
C VAL A 14 0.00 3.16 -8.20
N GLY A 15 -0.86 3.48 -9.16
CA GLY A 15 -0.67 4.67 -10.00
C GLY A 15 -0.78 5.96 -9.20
N TYR A 16 -1.72 6.00 -8.27
CA TYR A 16 -1.93 7.18 -7.46
C TYR A 16 -0.70 7.52 -6.61
N LEU A 17 -0.08 6.50 -6.02
CA LEU A 17 1.14 6.73 -5.24
C LEU A 17 2.24 7.32 -6.10
N GLN A 18 2.41 6.83 -7.32
CA GLN A 18 3.45 7.35 -8.20
C GLN A 18 3.15 8.78 -8.64
N GLU A 19 1.87 9.17 -8.68
CA GLU A 19 1.49 10.54 -9.01
C GLU A 19 1.67 11.47 -7.82
N LEU A 20 1.53 10.96 -6.60
CA LEU A 20 1.69 11.80 -5.42
C LEU A 20 3.12 12.32 -5.26
N SER A 21 4.09 11.53 -5.66
CA SER A 21 5.48 11.93 -5.49
C SER A 21 6.34 11.34 -6.60
N ALA A 22 7.13 12.19 -7.23
CA ALA A 22 8.10 11.75 -8.21
C ALA A 22 9.18 10.87 -7.57
N ASP A 23 9.32 10.93 -6.25
CA ASP A 23 10.30 10.11 -5.55
C ASP A 23 9.82 8.69 -5.30
N ILE A 24 8.53 8.41 -5.50
CA ILE A 24 8.04 7.03 -5.43
C ILE A 24 8.26 6.42 -6.82
N ARG A 25 9.24 5.53 -6.89
CA ARG A 25 9.66 4.94 -8.16
C ARG A 25 8.80 3.75 -8.55
N ALA A 26 8.31 3.01 -7.57
CA ALA A 26 7.46 1.85 -7.81
C ALA A 26 6.68 1.56 -6.55
N ALA A 27 5.53 0.90 -6.71
CA ALA A 27 4.70 0.56 -5.57
C ALA A 27 3.94 -0.72 -5.87
N VAL A 28 3.60 -1.47 -4.82
CA VAL A 28 2.75 -2.65 -4.93
C VAL A 28 1.75 -2.64 -3.79
N VAL A 29 0.62 -3.27 -4.02
CA VAL A 29 -0.40 -3.53 -3.01
C VAL A 29 -0.47 -5.03 -2.80
N LEU A 30 -0.48 -5.44 -1.53
CA LEU A 30 -0.55 -6.85 -1.15
C LEU A 30 -1.62 -7.00 -0.07
N THR A 31 -1.96 -8.26 0.25
CA THR A 31 -2.70 -8.51 1.48
C THR A 31 -1.78 -8.26 2.67
N PRO A 32 -2.33 -8.10 3.87
CA PRO A 32 -1.45 -7.94 5.05
C PRO A 32 -0.50 -9.12 5.26
N GLY A 33 -0.87 -10.29 4.78
CA GLY A 33 0.00 -11.46 4.85
C GLY A 33 1.03 -11.55 3.75
N GLY A 34 1.00 -10.64 2.78
CA GLY A 34 2.03 -10.58 1.76
C GLY A 34 1.67 -11.16 0.42
N GLU A 35 0.39 -11.47 0.19
CA GLU A 35 -0.02 -11.99 -1.11
C GLU A 35 -0.19 -10.83 -2.09
N PRO A 36 0.37 -10.93 -3.30
CA PRO A 36 0.27 -9.83 -4.27
C PRO A 36 -1.17 -9.56 -4.69
N VAL A 37 -1.51 -8.29 -4.80
CA VAL A 37 -2.82 -7.86 -5.27
C VAL A 37 -2.68 -6.99 -6.51
N ALA A 38 -1.73 -6.06 -6.53
CA ALA A 38 -1.53 -5.18 -7.69
C ALA A 38 -0.11 -4.67 -7.69
N GLY A 39 0.43 -4.42 -8.88
CA GLY A 39 1.75 -3.87 -9.06
C GLY A 39 2.69 -4.85 -9.74
N PRO A 40 3.95 -4.44 -9.97
CA PRO A 40 4.91 -5.27 -10.68
C PRO A 40 5.22 -6.58 -9.95
N PRO A 41 5.19 -7.71 -10.65
CA PRO A 41 5.36 -9.01 -9.97
C PRO A 41 6.69 -9.18 -9.25
N GLU A 42 7.77 -8.64 -9.83
CA GLU A 42 9.10 -8.78 -9.21
C GLU A 42 9.16 -8.01 -7.90
N LEU A 43 8.57 -6.83 -7.89
CA LEU A 43 8.52 -6.04 -6.66
C LEU A 43 7.59 -6.71 -5.64
N ALA A 44 6.49 -7.28 -6.12
CA ALA A 44 5.56 -7.97 -5.23
C ALA A 44 6.25 -9.13 -4.51
N ALA A 45 7.08 -9.89 -5.21
CA ALA A 45 7.81 -11.00 -4.60
C ALA A 45 8.76 -10.52 -3.51
N ALA A 46 9.50 -9.43 -3.79
CA ALA A 46 10.41 -8.87 -2.80
C ALA A 46 9.65 -8.29 -1.61
N ALA A 47 8.53 -7.62 -1.89
CA ALA A 47 7.72 -7.02 -0.85
C ALA A 47 7.10 -8.09 0.06
N SER A 48 6.69 -9.21 -0.54
CA SER A 48 6.15 -10.32 0.24
C SER A 48 7.18 -10.83 1.25
N ARG A 49 8.43 -10.96 0.82
CA ARG A 49 9.50 -11.37 1.72
C ARG A 49 9.75 -10.36 2.82
N LEU A 50 9.68 -9.07 2.48
CA LEU A 50 9.86 -8.03 3.47
C LEU A 50 8.78 -8.08 4.54
N LEU A 51 7.53 -8.23 4.13
CA LEU A 51 6.42 -8.32 5.07
C LEU A 51 6.53 -9.57 5.93
N ALA A 52 6.97 -10.68 5.35
CA ALA A 52 7.14 -11.93 6.09
C ALA A 52 8.26 -11.83 7.12
N ALA A 53 9.27 -11.01 6.86
CA ALA A 53 10.39 -10.84 7.79
C ALA A 53 10.00 -10.03 9.02
N ALA A 54 8.91 -9.26 8.95
CA ALA A 54 8.45 -8.44 10.07
C ALA A 54 6.93 -8.55 10.18
N PRO A 55 6.42 -9.73 10.55
CA PRO A 55 4.98 -10.00 10.42
C PRO A 55 4.10 -9.15 11.34
N GLU A 56 4.66 -8.57 12.39
CA GLU A 56 3.86 -7.77 13.31
C GLU A 56 4.09 -6.28 13.16
N ALA A 57 4.96 -5.87 12.24
CA ALA A 57 5.26 -4.46 12.07
C ALA A 57 4.16 -3.79 11.25
N ALA A 58 3.65 -2.68 11.76
CA ALA A 58 2.70 -1.85 11.02
C ALA A 58 3.41 -1.01 9.96
N GLU A 59 4.68 -0.68 10.20
CA GLU A 59 5.47 0.12 9.28
C GLU A 59 6.88 -0.45 9.23
N ILE A 60 7.45 -0.47 8.02
CA ILE A 60 8.82 -0.95 7.81
C ILE A 60 9.52 0.06 6.92
N GLU A 61 10.78 0.32 7.24
CA GLU A 61 11.61 1.16 6.39
C GLU A 61 12.97 0.50 6.26
N VAL A 62 13.43 0.31 5.03
CA VAL A 62 14.71 -0.33 4.75
C VAL A 62 15.51 0.58 3.82
N ALA A 63 16.72 0.95 4.24
CA ALA A 63 17.60 1.72 3.39
C ALA A 63 18.18 0.81 2.32
N VAL A 64 18.23 1.31 1.08
CA VAL A 64 18.84 0.61 -0.05
C VAL A 64 19.75 1.58 -0.78
N ALA A 65 20.53 1.05 -1.72
CA ALA A 65 21.56 1.86 -2.37
C ALA A 65 21.00 3.12 -3.02
N ALA A 66 19.83 3.04 -3.64
CA ALA A 66 19.27 4.15 -4.39
C ALA A 66 18.23 4.96 -3.61
N GLY A 67 17.98 4.61 -2.34
CA GLY A 67 16.98 5.32 -1.56
C GLY A 67 16.49 4.48 -0.40
N ALA A 68 15.18 4.20 -0.37
CA ALA A 68 14.61 3.41 0.71
C ALA A 68 13.36 2.69 0.23
N VAL A 69 13.04 1.59 0.89
CA VAL A 69 11.78 0.89 0.71
C VAL A 69 10.95 1.15 1.95
N HIS A 70 9.73 1.61 1.74
CA HIS A 70 8.79 1.86 2.83
C HIS A 70 7.59 0.94 2.69
N ALA A 71 7.15 0.37 3.79
CA ALA A 71 5.96 -0.46 3.80
C ALA A 71 5.04 -0.03 4.93
N ALA A 72 3.74 -0.15 4.68
CA ALA A 72 2.74 0.09 5.70
C ALA A 72 1.70 -1.03 5.59
N ARG A 73 1.29 -1.53 6.75
CA ARG A 73 0.35 -2.66 6.82
C ARG A 73 -0.91 -2.21 7.52
N GLY A 74 -2.04 -2.43 6.87
CA GLY A 74 -3.34 -2.19 7.45
C GLY A 74 -4.08 -3.49 7.67
N GLU A 75 -5.38 -3.38 7.93
CA GLU A 75 -6.18 -4.57 8.20
C GLU A 75 -6.50 -5.37 6.95
N ARG A 76 -6.66 -4.71 5.83
CA ARG A 76 -7.07 -5.37 4.59
C ARG A 76 -5.98 -5.43 3.55
N HIS A 77 -5.04 -4.52 3.61
CA HIS A 77 -4.00 -4.40 2.61
C HIS A 77 -2.70 -3.99 3.24
N ALA A 78 -1.63 -4.25 2.52
CA ALA A 78 -0.32 -3.67 2.80
C ALA A 78 0.15 -2.99 1.53
N VAL A 79 0.91 -1.92 1.68
CA VAL A 79 1.44 -1.16 0.55
C VAL A 79 2.95 -1.06 0.73
N VAL A 80 3.70 -1.34 -0.31
CA VAL A 80 5.16 -1.23 -0.29
C VAL A 80 5.58 -0.32 -1.44
N ALA A 81 6.40 0.67 -1.13
CA ALA A 81 6.86 1.66 -2.11
C ALA A 81 8.38 1.71 -2.11
N VAL A 82 8.95 1.75 -3.31
CA VAL A 82 10.38 1.96 -3.51
C VAL A 82 10.58 3.42 -3.82
N CYS A 83 11.41 4.09 -3.01
CA CYS A 83 11.55 5.54 -3.08
C CYS A 83 13.00 5.92 -3.37
N GLY A 84 13.16 7.03 -4.08
CA GLY A 84 14.48 7.58 -4.35
C GLY A 84 15.07 8.22 -3.11
N ARG A 85 16.35 8.60 -3.22
CA ARG A 85 17.11 9.08 -2.05
C ARG A 85 16.62 10.42 -1.51
N TYR A 86 15.88 11.17 -2.31
CA TYR A 86 15.42 12.50 -1.88
C TYR A 86 14.00 12.48 -1.34
N ALA A 87 13.37 11.31 -1.26
CA ALA A 87 12.06 11.20 -0.66
C ALA A 87 12.14 11.51 0.83
N LEU A 88 11.13 12.21 1.34
CA LEU A 88 11.05 12.53 2.76
C LEU A 88 10.30 11.40 3.46
N PRO A 89 10.95 10.70 4.38
CA PRO A 89 10.33 9.51 4.98
C PRO A 89 8.99 9.78 5.65
N ALA A 90 8.85 10.89 6.37
CA ALA A 90 7.59 11.19 7.04
C ALA A 90 6.47 11.40 6.03
N LEU A 91 6.77 12.04 4.91
CA LEU A 91 5.77 12.27 3.87
C LEU A 91 5.37 10.97 3.20
N ILE A 92 6.34 10.12 2.90
CA ILE A 92 6.05 8.81 2.31
C ILE A 92 5.16 8.00 3.25
N ARG A 93 5.50 7.94 4.54
CA ARG A 93 4.67 7.21 5.49
C ARG A 93 3.25 7.75 5.52
N TYR A 94 3.12 9.07 5.47
CA TYR A 94 1.79 9.69 5.44
C TYR A 94 1.02 9.25 4.19
N ASP A 95 1.67 9.30 3.04
CA ASP A 95 1.03 8.94 1.78
C ASP A 95 0.58 7.48 1.78
N LEU A 96 1.41 6.58 2.32
CA LEU A 96 1.04 5.18 2.39
C LEU A 96 -0.18 4.96 3.29
N LYS A 97 -0.24 5.69 4.40
CA LYS A 97 -1.38 5.56 5.30
C LYS A 97 -2.66 6.10 4.69
N VAL A 98 -2.55 7.19 3.93
CA VAL A 98 -3.72 7.73 3.23
C VAL A 98 -4.24 6.71 2.23
N VAL A 99 -3.35 6.09 1.46
CA VAL A 99 -3.75 5.09 0.48
C VAL A 99 -4.37 3.87 1.18
N LEU A 100 -3.79 3.42 2.29
CA LEU A 100 -4.37 2.31 3.03
C LEU A 100 -5.79 2.64 3.50
N GLY A 101 -6.01 3.87 3.95
CA GLY A 101 -7.34 4.30 4.37
C GLY A 101 -8.32 4.29 3.22
N GLU A 102 -7.88 4.73 2.03
CA GLU A 102 -8.73 4.72 0.86
C GLU A 102 -9.05 3.32 0.39
N LEU A 103 -8.07 2.41 0.47
CA LEU A 103 -8.30 1.01 0.14
C LEU A 103 -9.28 0.36 1.11
N ALA A 104 -9.15 0.69 2.39
CA ALA A 104 -10.03 0.13 3.41
C ALA A 104 -11.46 0.62 3.25
N ALA A 105 -11.64 1.80 2.67
CA ALA A 105 -12.96 2.40 2.46
C ALA A 105 -13.62 1.89 1.19
N ASP A 106 -12.94 1.05 0.42
CA ASP A 106 -13.46 0.54 -0.85
C ASP A 106 -14.76 -0.21 -0.59
N PRO A 107 -15.86 0.25 -1.16
CA PRO A 107 -17.15 -0.39 -0.91
C PRO A 107 -17.24 -1.79 -1.49
N ASP A 108 -16.44 -2.09 -2.50
CA ASP A 108 -16.44 -3.44 -3.05
C ASP A 108 -15.81 -4.41 -2.09
N GLY A 109 -14.94 -3.87 -1.33
CA GLY A 109 -14.38 -4.70 -0.33
C GLY A 109 -15.41 -4.91 0.74
N GLY A 110 -16.02 -4.27 0.38
CA GLY A 110 -16.75 -4.48 1.18
C GLY A 110 -17.49 -5.22 1.54
N GLU A 111 -17.42 -5.08 0.79
CA GLU A 111 -17.96 -5.54 1.11
C GLU A 111 -18.45 -5.89 1.66
N PRO A 112 -18.64 -5.85 1.33
CA PRO A 112 -19.09 -6.22 1.93
C PRO A 112 -19.55 -6.55 2.67
N ALA A 113 -19.51 -6.56 2.32
CA ALA A 113 -19.80 -6.96 2.97
C ALA A 113 -20.26 -7.26 3.70
N GLU A 114 -20.20 -7.32 3.44
CA GLU A 114 -20.50 -7.61 4.06
C GLU A 114 -20.98 -7.56 4.88
N ARG A 115 -20.90 -7.44 4.65
CA ARG A 115 -21.27 -7.35 5.43
C ARG A 115 -21.96 -7.33 6.10
N THR A 116 -22.12 -7.46 5.77
CA THR A 116 -22.68 -7.54 6.34
C THR A 116 -23.32 -7.69 6.90
N GLU A 117 -23.30 -7.87 6.78
CA GLU A 117 -23.75 -8.12 7.30
C GLU A 117 -24.35 -8.13 7.98
N ALA A 118 -24.26 -8.18 7.86
CA ALA A 118 -24.77 -8.29 8.45
C ALA A 118 -25.37 -8.23 8.91
N ALA A 119 -25.34 -8.38 8.84
CA ALA A 119 -25.88 -8.34 9.22
C ALA A 119 -26.27 -8.36 9.52
#